data_07cd151ee3415f14a69fcbdf817d2ce0
#
_entry.id   07cd151ee3415f14a69fcbdf817d2ce0
#
_cell.length_a   1.000
_cell.length_b   1.000
_cell.length_c   1.000
_cell.angle_alpha   90.00
_cell.angle_beta   90.00
_cell.angle_gamma   90.00
#
_symmetry.space_group_name_H-M   'P 1'
#
loop_
_entity.id
_entity.type
_entity.pdbx_description
1 polymer ?
#
loop_
_entity_poly.entity_id
_entity_poly.type
_entity_poly.pdbx_seq_one_letter_code
_entity_poly.pdbx_strand_id
1 'polypeptide(L)'
;TAEQIEFQLQDFKFMGISNILALRGDCLTGEKRFSPVPGGYDHANELVGAIRRFEKENGCEGFFRIGVGGYPEKHFEAANMDEDIANLKRKVDAGADYITTQMFFDNQVFYKFVDRCRAAGISVPIIPGLKPVSTPKQVRLLPESFSIDIPFELTSEISAHENDRQAVYQIGQEWATAQCKDLLAHGVPGVHFYTMGKSANIIGILRECF
;
A
#
# COMPACT_ATOMS: atom_id res chain seq x y z
N THR A 1 -21.29 0.56 -7.34
CA THR A 1 -21.76 1.74 -8.07
C THR A 1 -21.47 3.01 -7.28
N ALA A 2 -21.49 4.18 -7.94
CA ALA A 2 -21.33 5.47 -7.29
C ALA A 2 -22.36 5.67 -6.17
N GLU A 3 -23.63 5.34 -6.41
CA GLU A 3 -24.70 5.42 -5.42
C GLU A 3 -24.41 4.59 -4.16
N GLN A 4 -23.90 3.36 -4.32
CA GLN A 4 -23.53 2.52 -3.17
C GLN A 4 -22.38 3.13 -2.37
N ILE A 5 -21.43 3.76 -3.05
CA ILE A 5 -20.30 4.44 -2.41
C ILE A 5 -20.79 5.67 -1.63
N GLU A 6 -21.67 6.48 -2.20
CA GLU A 6 -22.27 7.62 -1.49
C GLU A 6 -23.01 7.19 -0.23
N PHE A 7 -23.82 6.14 -0.33
CA PHE A 7 -24.50 5.57 0.83
C PHE A 7 -23.51 5.11 1.91
N GLN A 8 -22.44 4.43 1.51
CA GLN A 8 -21.39 3.98 2.43
C GLN A 8 -20.62 5.14 3.06
N LEU A 9 -20.39 6.24 2.34
CA LEU A 9 -19.76 7.45 2.89
C LEU A 9 -20.65 8.13 3.94
N GLN A 10 -21.97 8.13 3.75
CA GLN A 10 -22.93 8.59 4.77
C GLN A 10 -22.86 7.74 6.04
N ASP A 11 -22.81 6.41 5.88
CA ASP A 11 -22.65 5.49 7.02
C ASP A 11 -21.33 5.71 7.75
N PHE A 12 -20.24 5.87 7.04
CA PHE A 12 -18.93 6.16 7.63
C PHE A 12 -18.94 7.48 8.40
N LYS A 13 -19.52 8.53 7.81
CA LYS A 13 -19.70 9.81 8.49
C LYS A 13 -20.52 9.68 9.76
N PHE A 14 -21.64 8.96 9.71
CA PHE A 14 -22.52 8.72 10.86
C PHE A 14 -21.79 7.96 11.98
N MET A 15 -20.96 6.96 11.63
CA MET A 15 -20.15 6.18 12.57
C MET A 15 -18.89 6.90 13.06
N GLY A 16 -18.57 8.08 12.55
CA GLY A 16 -17.34 8.81 12.88
C GLY A 16 -16.07 8.21 12.26
N ILE A 17 -16.19 7.38 11.23
CA ILE A 17 -15.05 6.80 10.49
C ILE A 17 -14.55 7.84 9.51
N SER A 18 -13.42 8.48 9.82
CA SER A 18 -12.87 9.57 9.03
C SER A 18 -11.63 9.19 8.19
N ASN A 19 -10.98 8.05 8.47
CA ASN A 19 -9.82 7.61 7.71
C ASN A 19 -10.22 6.54 6.68
N ILE A 20 -9.98 6.82 5.40
CA ILE A 20 -10.37 5.97 4.29
C ILE A 20 -9.14 5.66 3.43
N LEU A 21 -8.95 4.41 3.06
CA LEU A 21 -8.02 4.02 2.01
C LEU A 21 -8.80 3.78 0.71
N ALA A 22 -8.69 4.73 -0.24
CA ALA A 22 -9.38 4.68 -1.52
C ALA A 22 -8.60 3.81 -2.51
N LEU A 23 -9.12 2.61 -2.76
CA LEU A 23 -8.55 1.63 -3.67
C LEU A 23 -9.51 1.33 -4.82
N ARG A 24 -8.97 1.03 -6.00
CA ARG A 24 -9.75 0.58 -7.15
C ARG A 24 -10.40 -0.79 -6.91
N GLY A 25 -9.74 -1.64 -6.13
CA GLY A 25 -10.06 -3.05 -5.99
C GLY A 25 -9.35 -3.93 -7.03
N ASP A 26 -9.50 -5.22 -6.86
CA ASP A 26 -8.90 -6.24 -7.73
C ASP A 26 -9.84 -6.66 -8.85
N CYS A 27 -9.28 -7.30 -9.89
CA CYS A 27 -10.08 -7.95 -10.93
C CYS A 27 -10.96 -9.06 -10.34
N LEU A 28 -12.11 -9.30 -10.95
CA LEU A 28 -12.93 -10.45 -10.58
C LEU A 28 -12.16 -11.75 -10.91
N THR A 29 -12.44 -12.79 -10.13
CA THR A 29 -11.78 -14.09 -10.29
C THR A 29 -11.91 -14.61 -11.73
N GLY A 30 -10.79 -14.81 -12.39
CA GLY A 30 -10.72 -15.28 -13.80
C GLY A 30 -10.56 -14.16 -14.83
N GLU A 31 -10.68 -12.89 -14.46
CA GLU A 31 -10.40 -11.77 -15.35
C GLU A 31 -8.93 -11.34 -15.27
N LYS A 32 -8.37 -10.92 -16.42
CA LYS A 32 -6.98 -10.45 -16.51
C LYS A 32 -6.83 -8.94 -16.37
N ARG A 33 -7.93 -8.21 -16.46
CA ARG A 33 -7.97 -6.74 -16.36
C ARG A 33 -9.15 -6.33 -15.53
N PHE A 34 -8.96 -5.28 -14.77
CA PHE A 34 -10.04 -4.66 -14.04
C PHE A 34 -11.06 -4.06 -15.02
N SER A 35 -12.34 -4.28 -14.70
CA SER A 35 -13.47 -3.65 -15.39
C SER A 35 -14.45 -3.15 -14.33
N PRO A 36 -14.77 -1.85 -14.28
CA PRO A 36 -15.71 -1.34 -13.31
C PRO A 36 -17.12 -1.89 -13.59
N VAL A 37 -17.90 -2.07 -12.54
CA VAL A 37 -19.33 -2.32 -12.70
C VAL A 37 -20.00 -1.10 -13.35
N PRO A 38 -21.07 -1.27 -14.11
CA PRO A 38 -21.80 -0.12 -14.68
C PRO A 38 -22.18 0.91 -13.63
N GLY A 39 -21.77 2.17 -13.82
CA GLY A 39 -21.94 3.23 -12.84
C GLY A 39 -20.95 3.22 -11.67
N GLY A 40 -19.89 2.41 -11.76
CA GLY A 40 -18.77 2.41 -10.83
C GLY A 40 -17.63 3.34 -11.28
N TYR A 41 -16.56 3.39 -10.49
CA TYR A 41 -15.33 4.13 -10.80
C TYR A 41 -14.28 3.21 -11.40
N ASP A 42 -13.60 3.67 -12.46
CA ASP A 42 -12.58 2.89 -13.16
C ASP A 42 -11.21 3.02 -12.46
N HIS A 43 -10.95 4.17 -11.86
CA HIS A 43 -9.69 4.47 -11.22
C HIS A 43 -9.84 5.09 -9.83
N ALA A 44 -8.84 4.87 -8.97
CA ALA A 44 -8.84 5.38 -7.60
C ALA A 44 -8.89 6.92 -7.52
N ASN A 45 -8.33 7.65 -8.50
CA ASN A 45 -8.45 9.11 -8.55
C ASN A 45 -9.90 9.59 -8.75
N GLU A 46 -10.71 8.86 -9.49
CA GLU A 46 -12.15 9.16 -9.65
C GLU A 46 -12.89 8.95 -8.33
N LEU A 47 -12.58 7.88 -7.61
CA LEU A 47 -13.12 7.62 -6.27
C LEU A 47 -12.71 8.72 -5.28
N VAL A 48 -11.44 9.14 -5.26
CA VAL A 48 -10.99 10.26 -4.42
C VAL A 48 -11.77 11.53 -4.75
N GLY A 49 -11.92 11.86 -6.03
CA GLY A 49 -12.71 13.01 -6.47
C GLY A 49 -14.18 12.92 -6.06
N ALA A 50 -14.76 11.71 -6.08
CA ALA A 50 -16.13 11.46 -5.63
C ALA A 50 -16.27 11.69 -4.12
N ILE A 51 -15.32 11.22 -3.30
CA ILE A 51 -15.32 11.46 -1.85
C ILE A 51 -15.25 12.96 -1.56
N ARG A 52 -14.39 13.73 -2.26
CA ARG A 52 -14.29 15.17 -2.09
C ARG A 52 -15.58 15.91 -2.53
N ARG A 53 -16.23 15.48 -3.60
CA ARG A 53 -17.56 16.00 -3.98
C ARG A 53 -18.60 15.73 -2.91
N PHE A 54 -18.66 14.48 -2.42
CA PHE A 54 -19.56 14.12 -1.32
C PHE A 54 -19.38 15.01 -0.10
N GLU A 55 -18.15 15.28 0.34
CA GLU A 55 -17.87 16.19 1.46
C GLU A 55 -18.44 17.58 1.21
N LYS A 56 -18.20 18.14 0.02
CA LYS A 56 -18.69 19.47 -0.36
C LYS A 56 -20.21 19.54 -0.37
N GLU A 57 -20.87 18.55 -0.98
CA GLU A 57 -22.32 18.50 -1.11
C GLU A 57 -23.04 18.29 0.23
N ASN A 58 -22.36 17.66 1.19
CA ASN A 58 -22.87 17.38 2.53
C ASN A 58 -22.32 18.32 3.62
N GLY A 59 -21.63 19.41 3.26
CA GLY A 59 -21.11 20.44 4.18
C GLY A 59 -20.16 19.86 5.24
N CYS A 60 -19.29 18.92 4.83
CA CYS A 60 -18.34 18.28 5.73
C CYS A 60 -16.93 18.20 5.15
N GLU A 61 -16.50 19.26 4.45
CA GLU A 61 -15.18 19.33 3.85
C GLU A 61 -14.06 19.06 4.86
N GLY A 62 -13.15 18.17 4.48
CA GLY A 62 -12.03 17.76 5.32
C GLY A 62 -12.39 16.77 6.43
N PHE A 63 -13.60 16.21 6.44
CA PHE A 63 -13.97 15.14 7.37
C PHE A 63 -13.16 13.88 7.08
N PHE A 64 -13.02 13.48 5.79
CA PHE A 64 -12.27 12.30 5.42
C PHE A 64 -10.78 12.60 5.21
N ARG A 65 -9.94 11.77 5.81
CA ARG A 65 -8.52 11.63 5.48
C ARG A 65 -8.36 10.50 4.49
N ILE A 66 -8.00 10.82 3.25
CA ILE A 66 -8.02 9.88 2.13
C ILE A 66 -6.61 9.41 1.82
N GLY A 67 -6.32 8.14 2.09
CA GLY A 67 -5.11 7.44 1.63
C GLY A 67 -5.33 6.82 0.26
N VAL A 68 -4.25 6.69 -0.51
CA VAL A 68 -4.21 5.98 -1.79
C VAL A 68 -3.00 5.06 -1.88
N GLY A 69 -3.09 4.02 -2.72
CA GLY A 69 -1.97 3.12 -2.99
C GLY A 69 -0.91 3.73 -3.89
N GLY A 70 0.38 3.55 -3.52
CA GLY A 70 1.55 3.81 -4.34
C GLY A 70 2.38 2.55 -4.53
N TYR A 71 3.23 2.47 -5.56
CA TYR A 71 3.95 1.25 -5.95
C TYR A 71 5.44 1.54 -6.14
N PRO A 72 6.28 1.26 -5.13
CA PRO A 72 7.73 1.52 -5.23
C PRO A 72 8.42 0.83 -6.41
N GLU A 73 7.92 -0.35 -6.79
CA GLU A 73 8.43 -1.17 -7.90
C GLU A 73 7.56 -1.10 -9.16
N LYS A 74 6.65 -0.13 -9.23
CA LYS A 74 5.70 0.11 -10.31
C LYS A 74 4.43 -0.79 -10.23
N HIS A 75 3.28 -0.21 -10.49
CA HIS A 75 2.05 -0.97 -10.70
C HIS A 75 2.15 -1.84 -11.96
N PHE A 76 1.69 -3.09 -11.89
CA PHE A 76 1.84 -4.05 -12.98
C PHE A 76 1.17 -3.60 -14.30
N GLU A 77 0.07 -2.85 -14.23
CA GLU A 77 -0.63 -2.32 -15.41
C GLU A 77 0.01 -1.06 -16.01
N ALA A 78 0.86 -0.33 -15.27
CA ALA A 78 1.53 0.85 -15.80
C ALA A 78 2.63 0.44 -16.79
N ALA A 79 2.77 1.15 -17.91
CA ALA A 79 3.78 0.83 -18.92
C ALA A 79 5.20 1.03 -18.39
N ASN A 80 5.42 2.05 -17.57
CA ASN A 80 6.70 2.38 -16.96
C ASN A 80 6.48 3.12 -15.63
N MET A 81 7.57 3.37 -14.90
CA MET A 81 7.54 4.05 -13.60
C MET A 81 7.06 5.51 -13.73
N ASP A 82 7.40 6.21 -14.79
CA ASP A 82 7.02 7.61 -14.96
C ASP A 82 5.50 7.74 -15.15
N GLU A 83 4.89 6.82 -15.89
CA GLU A 83 3.44 6.74 -16.02
C GLU A 83 2.77 6.40 -14.69
N ASP A 84 3.34 5.49 -13.89
CA ASP A 84 2.81 5.13 -12.59
C ASP A 84 2.87 6.31 -11.60
N ILE A 85 3.98 7.05 -11.60
CA ILE A 85 4.11 8.30 -10.81
C ILE A 85 3.09 9.36 -11.29
N ALA A 86 2.87 9.49 -12.61
CA ALA A 86 1.85 10.40 -13.14
C ALA A 86 0.44 9.98 -12.71
N ASN A 87 0.14 8.67 -12.69
CA ASN A 87 -1.12 8.14 -12.15
C ASN A 87 -1.27 8.43 -10.66
N LEU A 88 -0.20 8.27 -9.88
CA LEU A 88 -0.18 8.61 -8.45
C LEU A 88 -0.41 10.11 -8.23
N LYS A 89 0.23 10.96 -9.05
CA LYS A 89 0.01 12.42 -9.01
C LYS A 89 -1.46 12.78 -9.24
N ARG A 90 -2.14 12.13 -10.21
CA ARG A 90 -3.58 12.35 -10.44
C ARG A 90 -4.43 12.02 -9.21
N LYS A 91 -4.08 10.98 -8.43
CA LYS A 91 -4.77 10.65 -7.18
C LYS A 91 -4.58 11.74 -6.13
N VAL A 92 -3.36 12.26 -6.01
CA VAL A 92 -3.04 13.35 -5.07
C VAL A 92 -3.75 14.64 -5.50
N ASP A 93 -3.73 14.99 -6.78
CA ASP A 93 -4.40 16.18 -7.33
C ASP A 93 -5.93 16.11 -7.21
N ALA A 94 -6.50 14.90 -7.21
CA ALA A 94 -7.91 14.67 -6.92
C ALA A 94 -8.26 14.88 -5.45
N GLY A 95 -7.27 15.00 -4.56
CA GLY A 95 -7.47 15.33 -3.16
C GLY A 95 -7.06 14.24 -2.16
N ALA A 96 -6.20 13.29 -2.52
CA ALA A 96 -5.66 12.36 -1.54
C ALA A 96 -4.74 13.06 -0.54
N ASP A 97 -4.84 12.71 0.74
CA ASP A 97 -4.08 13.31 1.85
C ASP A 97 -2.75 12.60 2.12
N TYR A 98 -2.65 11.30 1.82
CA TYR A 98 -1.44 10.52 2.03
C TYR A 98 -1.39 9.31 1.08
N ILE A 99 -0.21 8.72 0.97
CA ILE A 99 0.05 7.53 0.17
C ILE A 99 0.51 6.41 1.11
N THR A 100 -0.08 5.20 0.97
CA THR A 100 0.45 3.98 1.56
C THR A 100 1.02 3.12 0.44
N THR A 101 2.28 2.68 0.56
CA THR A 101 2.89 1.93 -0.54
C THR A 101 2.52 0.45 -0.50
N GLN A 102 2.59 -0.21 -1.66
CA GLN A 102 2.71 -1.67 -1.73
C GLN A 102 3.93 -2.10 -0.92
N MET A 103 3.94 -3.35 -0.44
CA MET A 103 5.10 -3.93 0.22
C MET A 103 6.31 -3.96 -0.71
N PHE A 104 7.49 -3.84 -0.13
CA PHE A 104 8.80 -3.97 -0.78
C PHE A 104 9.78 -4.58 0.23
N PHE A 105 10.90 -5.09 -0.26
CA PHE A 105 11.89 -5.79 0.57
C PHE A 105 13.29 -5.15 0.56
N ASP A 106 13.49 -4.12 -0.29
CA ASP A 106 14.67 -3.26 -0.31
C ASP A 106 14.29 -1.80 -0.08
N ASN A 107 14.78 -1.20 1.01
CA ASN A 107 14.48 0.19 1.36
C ASN A 107 15.00 1.19 0.31
N GLN A 108 16.06 0.84 -0.45
CA GLN A 108 16.56 1.70 -1.51
C GLN A 108 15.54 1.90 -2.65
N VAL A 109 14.71 0.90 -2.91
CA VAL A 109 13.60 1.00 -3.87
C VAL A 109 12.58 2.04 -3.40
N PHE A 110 12.23 2.00 -2.11
CA PHE A 110 11.33 2.98 -1.50
C PHE A 110 11.91 4.41 -1.54
N TYR A 111 13.18 4.59 -1.20
CA TYR A 111 13.81 5.92 -1.22
C TYR A 111 13.82 6.52 -2.63
N LYS A 112 14.20 5.73 -3.64
CA LYS A 112 14.14 6.15 -5.04
C LYS A 112 12.71 6.49 -5.50
N PHE A 113 11.73 5.75 -5.03
CA PHE A 113 10.32 6.05 -5.31
C PHE A 113 9.91 7.38 -4.69
N VAL A 114 10.26 7.64 -3.42
CA VAL A 114 9.98 8.92 -2.76
C VAL A 114 10.62 10.07 -3.52
N ASP A 115 11.88 9.96 -3.93
CA ASP A 115 12.58 11.00 -4.69
C ASP A 115 11.86 11.31 -6.01
N ARG A 116 11.41 10.28 -6.75
CA ARG A 116 10.62 10.46 -7.98
C ARG A 116 9.28 11.13 -7.71
N CYS A 117 8.60 10.73 -6.64
CA CYS A 117 7.35 11.38 -6.21
C CYS A 117 7.56 12.87 -5.92
N ARG A 118 8.61 13.21 -5.18
CA ARG A 118 8.94 14.60 -4.85
C ARG A 118 9.30 15.41 -6.11
N ALA A 119 10.08 14.84 -7.02
CA ALA A 119 10.41 15.46 -8.32
C ALA A 119 9.15 15.71 -9.17
N ALA A 120 8.13 14.86 -9.09
CA ALA A 120 6.83 15.02 -9.75
C ALA A 120 5.87 15.98 -9.02
N GLY A 121 6.30 16.64 -7.94
CA GLY A 121 5.48 17.58 -7.16
C GLY A 121 4.44 16.91 -6.23
N ILE A 122 4.63 15.66 -5.89
CA ILE A 122 3.84 14.97 -4.86
C ILE A 122 4.43 15.32 -3.49
N SER A 123 3.73 16.12 -2.68
CA SER A 123 4.19 16.61 -1.37
C SER A 123 3.55 15.90 -0.17
N VAL A 124 2.46 15.18 -0.37
CA VAL A 124 1.75 14.46 0.71
C VAL A 124 2.65 13.41 1.39
N PRO A 125 2.37 13.02 2.65
CA PRO A 125 3.08 11.96 3.34
C PRO A 125 3.04 10.64 2.55
N ILE A 126 4.18 9.92 2.50
CA ILE A 126 4.30 8.59 1.91
C ILE A 126 4.65 7.62 3.03
N ILE A 127 3.76 6.68 3.30
CA ILE A 127 3.87 5.70 4.37
C ILE A 127 4.34 4.37 3.77
N PRO A 128 5.55 3.88 4.11
CA PRO A 128 6.05 2.61 3.60
C PRO A 128 5.20 1.44 4.09
N GLY A 129 4.91 0.51 3.19
CA GLY A 129 4.24 -0.74 3.48
C GLY A 129 5.23 -1.87 3.67
N LEU A 130 5.21 -2.54 4.81
CA LEU A 130 6.07 -3.68 5.14
C LEU A 130 5.27 -4.96 5.33
N LYS A 131 5.86 -6.08 4.94
CA LYS A 131 5.33 -7.41 5.16
C LYS A 131 6.45 -8.38 5.51
N PRO A 132 6.54 -8.88 6.76
CA PRO A 132 7.49 -9.94 7.08
C PRO A 132 7.12 -11.24 6.33
N VAL A 133 8.11 -11.89 5.73
CA VAL A 133 7.95 -13.25 5.18
C VAL A 133 7.74 -14.21 6.34
N SER A 134 6.75 -15.09 6.24
CA SER A 134 6.38 -16.02 7.33
C SER A 134 6.37 -17.47 6.90
N THR A 135 6.52 -17.73 5.61
CA THR A 135 6.55 -19.10 5.05
C THR A 135 7.43 -19.14 3.80
N PRO A 136 8.11 -20.29 3.51
CA PRO A 136 8.95 -20.41 2.32
C PRO A 136 8.20 -20.15 1.00
N LYS A 137 6.93 -20.52 0.93
CA LYS A 137 6.10 -20.34 -0.27
C LYS A 137 5.93 -18.85 -0.65
N GLN A 138 6.02 -17.94 0.31
CA GLN A 138 5.85 -16.50 0.07
C GLN A 138 6.97 -15.92 -0.79
N VAL A 139 8.18 -16.51 -0.77
CA VAL A 139 9.29 -16.08 -1.62
C VAL A 139 8.93 -16.13 -3.12
N ARG A 140 8.09 -17.08 -3.51
CA ARG A 140 7.58 -17.18 -4.88
C ARG A 140 6.24 -16.45 -5.07
N LEU A 141 5.31 -16.67 -4.15
CA LEU A 141 3.93 -16.16 -4.30
C LEU A 141 3.83 -14.64 -4.24
N LEU A 142 4.66 -13.95 -3.42
CA LEU A 142 4.57 -12.49 -3.31
C LEU A 142 5.03 -11.79 -4.59
N PRO A 143 6.17 -12.11 -5.21
CA PRO A 143 6.53 -11.56 -6.51
C PRO A 143 5.51 -11.83 -7.62
N GLU A 144 5.02 -13.08 -7.71
CA GLU A 144 4.02 -13.46 -8.71
C GLU A 144 2.70 -12.70 -8.56
N SER A 145 2.27 -12.44 -7.30
CA SER A 145 0.96 -11.82 -7.02
C SER A 145 0.99 -10.30 -7.05
N PHE A 146 2.11 -9.69 -6.67
CA PHE A 146 2.19 -8.24 -6.42
C PHE A 146 3.21 -7.52 -7.31
N SER A 147 3.91 -8.24 -8.20
CA SER A 147 4.94 -7.68 -9.09
C SER A 147 6.00 -6.89 -8.31
N ILE A 148 6.54 -7.52 -7.28
CA ILE A 148 7.58 -7.00 -6.40
C ILE A 148 8.80 -7.91 -6.44
N ASP A 149 9.97 -7.37 -6.08
CA ASP A 149 11.21 -8.13 -5.96
C ASP A 149 11.52 -8.46 -4.50
N ILE A 150 12.10 -9.64 -4.27
CA ILE A 150 12.66 -10.04 -2.98
C ILE A 150 14.17 -10.18 -3.13
N PRO A 151 15.00 -9.50 -2.33
CA PRO A 151 16.45 -9.57 -2.42
C PRO A 151 16.99 -11.00 -2.34
N PHE A 152 18.07 -11.26 -3.09
CA PHE A 152 18.70 -12.58 -3.15
C PHE A 152 19.13 -13.09 -1.77
N GLU A 153 19.63 -12.21 -0.92
CA GLU A 153 20.07 -12.52 0.43
C GLU A 153 18.92 -13.11 1.25
N LEU A 154 17.75 -12.48 1.22
CA LEU A 154 16.55 -12.96 1.94
C LEU A 154 16.03 -14.27 1.33
N THR A 155 15.97 -14.36 0.00
CA THR A 155 15.47 -15.57 -0.66
C THR A 155 16.39 -16.76 -0.42
N SER A 156 17.71 -16.55 -0.44
CA SER A 156 18.74 -17.58 -0.21
C SER A 156 18.69 -18.09 1.23
N GLU A 157 18.57 -17.19 2.21
CA GLU A 157 18.50 -17.56 3.62
C GLU A 157 17.23 -18.35 3.95
N ILE A 158 16.08 -17.91 3.43
CA ILE A 158 14.81 -18.62 3.58
C ILE A 158 14.88 -20.01 2.92
N SER A 159 15.48 -20.13 1.74
CA SER A 159 15.62 -21.40 1.04
C SER A 159 16.52 -22.38 1.78
N ALA A 160 17.58 -21.90 2.43
CA ALA A 160 18.46 -22.75 3.27
C ALA A 160 17.71 -23.34 4.49
N HIS A 161 16.61 -22.70 4.91
CA HIS A 161 15.81 -23.12 6.07
C HIS A 161 14.38 -23.54 5.70
N GLU A 162 14.10 -23.92 4.44
CA GLU A 162 12.75 -24.16 3.93
C GLU A 162 11.93 -25.20 4.71
N ASN A 163 12.60 -26.15 5.38
CA ASN A 163 11.98 -27.20 6.17
C ASN A 163 11.81 -26.82 7.66
N ASP A 164 12.35 -25.68 8.09
CA ASP A 164 12.20 -25.13 9.44
C ASP A 164 11.32 -23.88 9.43
N ARG A 165 10.02 -24.08 9.73
CA ARG A 165 9.04 -23.00 9.74
C ARG A 165 9.36 -21.90 10.75
N GLN A 166 9.99 -22.26 11.87
CA GLN A 166 10.31 -21.30 12.91
C GLN A 166 11.51 -20.44 12.51
N ALA A 167 12.53 -21.06 11.92
CA ALA A 167 13.64 -20.32 11.35
C ALA A 167 13.18 -19.34 10.26
N VAL A 168 12.37 -19.80 9.29
CA VAL A 168 11.82 -18.91 8.24
C VAL A 168 11.00 -17.74 8.82
N TYR A 169 10.19 -18.01 9.83
CA TYR A 169 9.41 -16.97 10.51
C TYR A 169 10.32 -15.93 11.17
N GLN A 170 11.38 -16.38 11.85
CA GLN A 170 12.36 -15.52 12.52
C GLN A 170 13.16 -14.69 11.51
N ILE A 171 13.68 -15.30 10.42
CA ILE A 171 14.39 -14.61 9.34
C ILE A 171 13.54 -13.47 8.77
N GLY A 172 12.28 -13.77 8.44
CA GLY A 172 11.38 -12.73 7.90
C GLY A 172 11.04 -11.62 8.90
N GLN A 173 10.94 -11.94 10.20
CA GLN A 173 10.75 -10.95 11.24
C GLN A 173 11.99 -10.06 11.40
N GLU A 174 13.18 -10.63 11.45
CA GLU A 174 14.45 -9.91 11.58
C GLU A 174 14.68 -8.98 10.39
N TRP A 175 14.44 -9.46 9.16
CA TRP A 175 14.52 -8.65 7.95
C TRP A 175 13.57 -7.44 8.01
N ALA A 176 12.31 -7.67 8.32
CA ALA A 176 11.32 -6.58 8.41
C ALA A 176 11.60 -5.62 9.58
N THR A 177 12.20 -6.11 10.67
CA THR A 177 12.68 -5.27 11.78
C THR A 177 13.82 -4.36 11.33
N ALA A 178 14.80 -4.90 10.61
CA ALA A 178 15.90 -4.10 10.06
C ALA A 178 15.39 -3.03 9.07
N GLN A 179 14.48 -3.39 8.16
CA GLN A 179 13.82 -2.44 7.26
C GLN A 179 13.09 -1.34 8.05
N CYS A 180 12.30 -1.71 9.07
CA CYS A 180 11.53 -0.77 9.87
C CYS A 180 12.45 0.22 10.60
N LYS A 181 13.50 -0.26 11.25
CA LYS A 181 14.49 0.59 11.96
C LYS A 181 15.17 1.58 11.01
N ASP A 182 15.59 1.12 9.83
CA ASP A 182 16.23 1.97 8.83
C ASP A 182 15.25 3.03 8.28
N LEU A 183 14.01 2.67 7.96
CA LEU A 183 12.98 3.61 7.52
C LEU A 183 12.69 4.69 8.56
N LEU A 184 12.55 4.31 9.84
CA LEU A 184 12.33 5.25 10.95
C LEU A 184 13.53 6.19 11.12
N ALA A 185 14.76 5.69 10.99
CA ALA A 185 15.97 6.51 11.03
C ALA A 185 16.03 7.52 9.87
N HIS A 186 15.42 7.20 8.73
CA HIS A 186 15.28 8.11 7.59
C HIS A 186 14.06 9.05 7.68
N GLY A 187 13.35 9.06 8.81
CA GLY A 187 12.31 10.04 9.11
C GLY A 187 10.99 9.82 8.36
N VAL A 188 10.64 8.57 8.03
CA VAL A 188 9.31 8.29 7.47
C VAL A 188 8.21 8.66 8.47
N PRO A 189 7.03 9.11 8.00
CA PRO A 189 5.95 9.58 8.90
C PRO A 189 5.30 8.45 9.73
N GLY A 190 5.55 7.21 9.39
CA GLY A 190 5.03 6.00 10.01
C GLY A 190 5.25 4.80 9.11
N VAL A 191 4.84 3.62 9.57
CA VAL A 191 4.96 2.36 8.81
C VAL A 191 3.60 1.64 8.79
N HIS A 192 3.21 1.16 7.62
CA HIS A 192 2.05 0.30 7.44
C HIS A 192 2.47 -1.16 7.39
N PHE A 193 1.78 -2.06 8.11
CA PHE A 193 2.07 -3.48 8.09
C PHE A 193 0.96 -4.31 7.47
N TYR A 194 1.31 -5.12 6.47
CA TYR A 194 0.42 -6.11 5.85
C TYR A 194 0.35 -7.37 6.71
N THR A 195 -0.59 -7.43 7.63
CA THR A 195 -0.70 -8.52 8.62
C THR A 195 -1.33 -9.80 8.05
N MET A 196 -2.17 -9.69 7.04
CA MET A 196 -2.97 -10.79 6.47
C MET A 196 -3.74 -11.57 7.54
N GLY A 197 -4.28 -10.85 8.52
CA GLY A 197 -5.02 -11.43 9.65
C GLY A 197 -4.16 -12.09 10.74
N LYS A 198 -2.81 -11.99 10.66
CA LYS A 198 -1.88 -12.55 11.65
C LYS A 198 -0.99 -11.45 12.19
N SER A 199 -1.05 -11.18 13.50
CA SER A 199 -0.33 -10.07 14.13
C SER A 199 0.94 -10.48 14.89
N ALA A 200 1.17 -11.77 15.14
CA ALA A 200 2.23 -12.20 16.05
C ALA A 200 3.65 -11.73 15.64
N ASN A 201 3.98 -11.82 14.33
CA ASN A 201 5.26 -11.31 13.80
C ASN A 201 5.35 -9.79 13.83
N ILE A 202 4.24 -9.09 13.63
CA ILE A 202 4.20 -7.62 13.70
C ILE A 202 4.42 -7.15 15.13
N ILE A 203 3.83 -7.82 16.11
CA ILE A 203 4.05 -7.50 17.53
C ILE A 203 5.53 -7.61 17.90
N GLY A 204 6.24 -8.62 17.37
CA GLY A 204 7.68 -8.77 17.56
C GLY A 204 8.46 -7.57 16.99
N ILE A 205 8.15 -7.16 15.77
CA ILE A 205 8.77 -6.00 15.12
C ILE A 205 8.48 -4.70 15.90
N LEU A 206 7.22 -4.48 16.30
CA LEU A 206 6.82 -3.28 17.03
C LEU A 206 7.60 -3.12 18.35
N ARG A 207 7.78 -4.21 19.09
CA ARG A 207 8.56 -4.17 20.37
C ARG A 207 10.02 -3.79 20.20
N GLU A 208 10.57 -3.99 19.00
CA GLU A 208 11.97 -3.66 18.71
C GLU A 208 12.15 -2.29 18.07
N CYS A 209 11.09 -1.76 17.44
CA CYS A 209 11.16 -0.51 16.67
C CYS A 209 10.53 0.69 17.41
N PHE A 210 9.63 0.42 18.34
CA PHE A 210 8.84 1.42 19.09
C PHE A 210 8.84 1.11 20.59
#